data_4c3b1a5a085938b5882418cadc9cd76f
#
_entry.id   4c3b1a5a085938b5882418cadc9cd76f
#
_cell.length_a   1.000
_cell.length_b   1.000
_cell.length_c   1.000
_cell.angle_alpha   90.00
_cell.angle_beta   90.00
_cell.angle_gamma   90.00
#
_symmetry.space_group_name_H-M   'P 1'
#
loop_
_entity.id
_entity.type
_entity.pdbx_description
1 polymer ?
#
loop_
_entity_poly.entity_id
_entity_poly.type
_entity_poly.pdbx_seq_one_letter_code
_entity_poly.pdbx_strand_id
1 'polypeptide(L)'
;MVIRRGDIFYADLRPVVGSEQGGVRPVLIIQNDVGNKHSPTVICAAITSKMNKAKLPTHVELSARQCDMVRDSVILLEQLRTIDKQRLREKICHIDENLQEKVNEALRISLELAT
;
A
#
# COMPACT_ATOMS: atom_id res chain seq x y z
N MET A 1 9.30 5.89 15.14
CA MET A 1 8.54 4.92 14.33
C MET A 1 9.44 4.37 13.25
N VAL A 2 9.60 3.06 13.21
CA VAL A 2 10.38 2.39 12.16
C VAL A 2 9.45 2.04 11.02
N ILE A 3 9.78 2.48 9.82
CA ILE A 3 8.99 2.23 8.61
C ILE A 3 9.85 1.48 7.63
N ARG A 4 9.35 0.34 7.11
CA ARG A 4 10.06 -0.48 6.13
C ARG A 4 9.19 -0.69 4.90
N ARG A 5 9.83 -0.82 3.73
CA ARG A 5 9.11 -1.20 2.52
C ARG A 5 8.43 -2.55 2.75
N GLY A 6 7.15 -2.61 2.44
CA GLY A 6 6.33 -3.81 2.71
C GLY A 6 5.51 -3.72 3.98
N ASP A 7 5.69 -2.70 4.79
CA ASP A 7 4.84 -2.47 5.95
C ASP A 7 3.48 -1.97 5.50
N ILE A 8 2.43 -2.39 6.21
CA ILE A 8 1.08 -1.86 6.04
C ILE A 8 0.72 -1.09 7.29
N PHE A 9 0.33 0.17 7.11
CA PHE A 9 -0.09 1.08 8.16
C PHE A 9 -1.49 1.59 7.87
N TYR A 10 -2.25 1.91 8.91
CA TYR A 10 -3.39 2.82 8.73
C TYR A 10 -2.85 4.22 8.49
N ALA A 11 -3.48 4.94 7.58
CA ALA A 11 -3.11 6.32 7.27
C ALA A 11 -4.36 7.17 7.04
N ASP A 12 -4.27 8.43 7.43
CA ASP A 12 -5.33 9.40 7.15
C ASP A 12 -5.09 10.03 5.78
N LEU A 13 -5.91 9.64 4.81
CA LEU A 13 -5.76 10.06 3.42
C LEU A 13 -6.64 11.26 3.06
N ARG A 14 -7.26 11.91 4.03
CA ARG A 14 -8.10 13.09 3.77
C ARG A 14 -7.25 14.34 3.57
N PRO A 15 -7.69 15.30 2.74
CA PRO A 15 -8.85 15.22 1.86
C PRO A 15 -8.57 14.48 0.57
N VAL A 16 -9.64 14.07 -0.13
CA VAL A 16 -9.54 13.37 -1.41
C VAL A 16 -10.30 14.12 -2.49
N VAL A 17 -9.98 13.83 -3.75
CA VAL A 17 -10.66 14.40 -4.92
C VAL A 17 -11.10 13.27 -5.83
N GLY A 18 -12.38 13.30 -6.22
CA GLY A 18 -12.93 12.37 -7.21
C GLY A 18 -12.82 10.91 -6.83
N SER A 19 -12.19 10.12 -7.67
CA SER A 19 -12.09 8.66 -7.52
C SER A 19 -10.99 8.20 -6.58
N GLU A 20 -10.27 9.10 -5.93
CA GLU A 20 -9.19 8.73 -5.02
C GLU A 20 -9.75 8.00 -3.80
N GLN A 21 -8.97 7.03 -3.31
CA GLN A 21 -9.27 6.39 -2.03
C GLN A 21 -9.01 7.38 -0.90
N GLY A 22 -9.95 7.50 0.04
CA GLY A 22 -9.85 8.48 1.11
C GLY A 22 -10.26 7.94 2.47
N GLY A 23 -10.22 8.82 3.49
CA GLY A 23 -10.50 8.48 4.88
C GLY A 23 -9.30 7.84 5.55
N VAL A 24 -9.52 7.25 6.73
CA VAL A 24 -8.47 6.48 7.43
C VAL A 24 -8.51 5.06 6.88
N ARG A 25 -7.45 4.66 6.20
CA ARG A 25 -7.41 3.39 5.47
C ARG A 25 -6.03 2.75 5.57
N PRO A 26 -5.96 1.43 5.39
CA PRO A 26 -4.66 0.78 5.29
C PRO A 26 -3.97 1.18 3.99
N VAL A 27 -2.66 1.36 4.07
CA VAL A 27 -1.79 1.64 2.92
C VAL A 27 -0.56 0.75 3.01
N LEU A 28 -0.03 0.37 1.84
CA LEU A 28 1.20 -0.39 1.74
C LEU A 28 2.35 0.56 1.46
N ILE A 29 3.40 0.50 2.26
CA ILE A 29 4.61 1.28 2.02
C ILE A 29 5.41 0.64 0.88
N ILE A 30 5.60 1.38 -0.20
CA ILE A 30 6.35 0.90 -1.36
C ILE A 30 7.67 1.65 -1.55
N GLN A 31 7.89 2.72 -0.80
CA GLN A 31 9.12 3.50 -0.87
C GLN A 31 10.31 2.67 -0.37
N ASN A 32 11.48 2.92 -0.96
CA ASN A 32 12.73 2.27 -0.53
C ASN A 32 13.08 2.63 0.92
N ASP A 33 13.88 1.76 1.56
CA ASP A 33 14.14 1.90 3.00
C ASP A 33 15.08 3.06 3.35
N VAL A 34 15.90 3.50 2.43
CA VAL A 34 16.71 4.71 2.65
C VAL A 34 15.79 5.92 2.78
N GLY A 35 14.83 6.05 1.85
CA GLY A 35 13.81 7.08 1.91
C GLY A 35 12.94 6.95 3.16
N ASN A 36 12.55 5.73 3.50
CA ASN A 36 11.73 5.47 4.70
C ASN A 36 12.42 5.94 5.98
N LYS A 37 13.74 5.86 6.03
CA LYS A 37 14.52 6.29 7.19
C LYS A 37 14.70 7.81 7.22
N HIS A 38 14.98 8.42 6.08
CA HIS A 38 15.48 9.80 6.03
C HIS A 38 14.50 10.83 5.50
N SER A 39 13.53 10.45 4.69
CA SER A 39 12.56 11.38 4.12
C SER A 39 11.43 11.70 5.10
N PRO A 40 10.89 12.93 5.10
CA PRO A 40 9.70 13.24 5.89
C PRO A 40 8.42 12.65 5.29
N THR A 41 8.48 12.10 4.07
CA THR A 41 7.35 11.54 3.36
C THR A 41 7.58 10.07 3.01
N VAL A 42 6.49 9.37 2.68
CA VAL A 42 6.54 7.99 2.20
C VAL A 42 5.67 7.85 0.96
N ILE A 43 6.11 7.00 0.04
CA ILE A 43 5.31 6.60 -1.12
C ILE A 43 4.56 5.34 -0.73
N CYS A 44 3.24 5.34 -0.94
CA CYS A 44 2.40 4.21 -0.56
C CYS A 44 1.34 3.91 -1.62
N ALA A 45 0.78 2.71 -1.53
CA ALA A 45 -0.32 2.25 -2.36
C ALA A 45 -1.57 2.09 -1.50
N ALA A 46 -2.72 2.48 -2.04
CA ALA A 46 -4.00 2.34 -1.34
C ALA A 46 -4.42 0.86 -1.26
N ILE A 47 -5.12 0.52 -0.20
CA ILE A 47 -5.69 -0.81 0.01
C ILE A 47 -7.18 -0.64 0.23
N THR A 48 -8.00 -1.47 -0.41
CA THR A 48 -9.45 -1.40 -0.27
C THR A 48 -10.04 -2.76 0.12
N SER A 49 -11.01 -2.75 1.02
CA SER A 49 -11.81 -3.94 1.34
C SER A 49 -13.15 -3.95 0.60
N LYS A 50 -13.41 -2.97 -0.26
CA LYS A 50 -14.64 -2.91 -1.05
C LYS A 50 -14.69 -3.96 -2.15
N MET A 51 -13.54 -4.56 -2.47
CA MET A 51 -13.42 -5.70 -3.38
C MET A 51 -12.47 -6.70 -2.73
N ASN A 52 -12.60 -7.97 -3.06
CA ASN A 52 -11.73 -9.02 -2.53
C ASN A 52 -11.01 -9.80 -3.63
N LYS A 53 -11.21 -9.42 -4.88
CA LYS A 53 -10.59 -10.06 -6.04
C LYS A 53 -9.92 -9.03 -6.92
N ALA A 54 -8.77 -9.38 -7.47
CA ALA A 54 -8.08 -8.55 -8.43
C ALA A 54 -8.92 -8.40 -9.70
N LYS A 55 -9.02 -7.19 -10.22
CA LYS A 55 -9.74 -6.88 -11.47
C LYS A 55 -8.82 -6.29 -12.52
N LEU A 56 -7.64 -5.84 -12.13
CA LEU A 56 -6.64 -5.29 -13.02
C LEU A 56 -5.30 -5.96 -12.72
N PRO A 57 -4.36 -6.00 -13.69
CA PRO A 57 -3.03 -6.55 -13.42
C PRO A 57 -2.23 -5.73 -12.39
N THR A 58 -2.68 -4.51 -12.07
CA THR A 58 -2.09 -3.67 -11.03
C THR A 58 -2.69 -3.95 -9.64
N HIS A 59 -3.63 -4.88 -9.53
CA HIS A 59 -4.24 -5.26 -8.26
C HIS A 59 -3.56 -6.50 -7.68
N VAL A 60 -3.30 -6.48 -6.38
CA VAL A 60 -2.75 -7.63 -5.64
C VAL A 60 -3.70 -7.99 -4.52
N GLU A 61 -4.19 -9.22 -4.52
CA GLU A 61 -5.09 -9.70 -3.49
C GLU A 61 -4.33 -9.91 -2.17
N LEU A 62 -4.96 -9.49 -1.08
CA LEU A 62 -4.41 -9.58 0.27
C LEU A 62 -5.47 -10.22 1.15
N SER A 63 -5.27 -11.49 1.54
CA SER A 63 -6.24 -12.15 2.42
C SER A 63 -6.10 -11.63 3.85
N ALA A 64 -7.19 -11.68 4.60
CA ALA A 64 -7.19 -11.25 6.01
C ALA A 64 -6.16 -12.03 6.83
N ARG A 65 -5.88 -13.28 6.45
CA ARG A 65 -4.91 -14.13 7.15
C ARG A 65 -3.47 -13.68 6.95
N GLN A 66 -3.18 -13.08 5.79
CA GLN A 66 -1.82 -12.66 5.45
C GLN A 66 -1.40 -11.41 6.21
N CYS A 67 -2.34 -10.68 6.76
CA CYS A 67 -2.07 -9.37 7.34
C CYS A 67 -3.08 -9.04 8.43
N ASP A 68 -3.26 -9.87 9.38
CA ASP A 68 -4.10 -9.66 10.58
C ASP A 68 -5.17 -8.56 10.41
N MET A 69 -5.95 -8.66 9.35
CA MET A 69 -7.01 -7.72 9.01
C MET A 69 -8.36 -8.40 9.15
N VAL A 70 -9.41 -7.58 9.30
CA VAL A 70 -10.77 -8.09 9.48
C VAL A 70 -11.31 -8.69 8.20
N ARG A 71 -10.93 -8.16 7.03
CA ARG A 71 -11.48 -8.55 5.74
C ARG A 71 -10.39 -8.76 4.71
N ASP A 72 -10.70 -9.66 3.75
CA ASP A 72 -9.91 -9.75 2.54
C ASP A 72 -9.95 -8.41 1.80
N SER A 73 -8.84 -8.03 1.21
CA SER A 73 -8.65 -6.73 0.61
C SER A 73 -7.87 -6.85 -0.70
N VAL A 74 -7.74 -5.73 -1.40
CA VAL A 74 -6.93 -5.64 -2.62
C VAL A 74 -6.03 -4.43 -2.51
N ILE A 75 -4.75 -4.63 -2.81
CA ILE A 75 -3.78 -3.54 -2.91
C ILE A 75 -3.86 -2.98 -4.32
N LEU A 76 -4.00 -1.66 -4.42
CA LEU A 76 -4.23 -0.96 -5.68
C LEU A 76 -2.94 -0.27 -6.11
N LEU A 77 -2.13 -0.95 -6.92
CA LEU A 77 -0.82 -0.40 -7.32
C LEU A 77 -0.93 0.68 -8.41
N GLU A 78 -2.13 0.99 -8.87
CA GLU A 78 -2.38 2.16 -9.70
C GLU A 78 -2.77 3.38 -8.86
N GLN A 79 -3.04 3.20 -7.56
CA GLN A 79 -3.35 4.32 -6.67
C GLN A 79 -2.19 4.56 -5.71
N LEU A 80 -1.15 5.17 -6.27
CA LEU A 80 0.05 5.51 -5.52
C LEU A 80 -0.02 6.97 -5.11
N ARG A 81 0.48 7.27 -3.92
CA ARG A 81 0.60 8.65 -3.48
C ARG A 81 1.73 8.80 -2.48
N THR A 82 2.25 10.02 -2.41
CA THR A 82 3.23 10.40 -1.41
C THR A 82 2.50 11.13 -0.30
N ILE A 83 2.70 10.68 0.93
CA ILE A 83 2.07 11.29 2.09
C ILE A 83 3.12 11.63 3.13
N ASP A 84 2.81 12.63 3.96
CA ASP A 84 3.64 12.96 5.11
C ASP A 84 3.57 11.81 6.12
N LYS A 85 4.71 11.50 6.75
CA LYS A 85 4.77 10.44 7.77
C LYS A 85 3.79 10.69 8.92
N GLN A 86 3.45 11.95 9.19
CA GLN A 86 2.49 12.29 10.24
C GLN A 86 1.09 11.76 9.96
N ARG A 87 0.77 11.40 8.72
CA ARG A 87 -0.52 10.79 8.38
C ARG A 87 -0.60 9.32 8.78
N LEU A 88 0.53 8.69 9.04
CA LEU A 88 0.56 7.27 9.42
C LEU A 88 0.05 7.09 10.84
N ARG A 89 -0.75 6.04 11.03
CA ARG A 89 -1.29 5.61 12.32
C ARG A 89 -0.63 4.28 12.70
N GLU A 90 -1.38 3.35 13.23
CA GLU A 90 -0.86 2.07 13.67
C GLU A 90 -0.35 1.22 12.51
N LYS A 91 0.76 0.54 12.72
CA LYS A 91 1.25 -0.49 11.82
C LYS A 91 0.41 -1.75 12.01
N ILE A 92 -0.05 -2.32 10.90
CA ILE A 92 -0.88 -3.52 10.92
C ILE A 92 -0.03 -4.77 10.79
N CYS A 93 0.85 -4.80 9.77
CA CYS A 93 1.66 -5.98 9.48
C CYS A 93 2.80 -5.61 8.53
N HIS A 94 3.61 -6.62 8.19
CA HIS A 94 4.62 -6.56 7.16
C HIS A 94 4.35 -7.71 6.20
N ILE A 95 4.24 -7.46 4.90
CA ILE A 95 3.92 -8.50 3.93
C ILE A 95 5.11 -9.45 3.73
N ASP A 96 4.83 -10.71 3.38
CA ASP A 96 5.85 -11.70 3.15
C ASP A 96 6.51 -11.53 1.77
N GLU A 97 7.55 -12.31 1.51
CA GLU A 97 8.32 -12.22 0.26
C GLU A 97 7.46 -12.54 -0.98
N ASN A 98 6.54 -13.48 -0.86
CA ASN A 98 5.68 -13.87 -1.97
C ASN A 98 4.76 -12.71 -2.38
N LEU A 99 4.16 -12.04 -1.40
CA LEU A 99 3.35 -10.85 -1.67
C LEU A 99 4.21 -9.71 -2.21
N GLN A 100 5.43 -9.56 -1.69
CA GLN A 100 6.36 -8.53 -2.15
C GLN A 100 6.67 -8.71 -3.65
N GLU A 101 6.86 -9.96 -4.10
CA GLU A 101 7.08 -10.28 -5.51
C GLU A 101 5.88 -9.88 -6.37
N LYS A 102 4.68 -10.17 -5.91
CA LYS A 102 3.46 -9.79 -6.61
C LYS A 102 3.29 -8.28 -6.69
N VAL A 103 3.62 -7.58 -5.62
CA VAL A 103 3.60 -6.11 -5.58
C VAL A 103 4.61 -5.54 -6.58
N ASN A 104 5.82 -6.09 -6.61
CA ASN A 104 6.85 -5.64 -7.55
C ASN A 104 6.39 -5.79 -8.99
N GLU A 105 5.78 -6.92 -9.34
CA GLU A 105 5.26 -7.15 -10.68
C GLU A 105 4.14 -6.17 -11.03
N ALA A 106 3.22 -5.95 -10.10
CA ALA A 106 2.13 -5.00 -10.31
C ALA A 106 2.65 -3.57 -10.49
N LEU A 107 3.71 -3.20 -9.77
CA LEU A 107 4.36 -1.89 -9.92
C LEU A 107 5.05 -1.75 -11.27
N ARG A 108 5.70 -2.81 -11.79
CA ARG A 108 6.29 -2.77 -13.12
C ARG A 108 5.24 -2.47 -14.18
N ILE A 109 4.06 -3.08 -14.04
CA ILE A 109 2.95 -2.85 -14.95
C ILE A 109 2.38 -1.45 -14.77
N SER A 110 2.13 -1.06 -13.54
CA SER A 110 1.51 0.24 -13.23
C SER A 110 2.35 1.42 -13.73
N LEU A 111 3.67 1.32 -13.60
CA LEU A 111 4.60 2.38 -13.94
C LEU A 111 5.32 2.14 -15.28
N GLU A 112 4.98 1.06 -15.97
CA GLU A 112 5.56 0.67 -17.25
C GLU A 112 7.09 0.54 -17.15
N LEU A 113 7.56 -0.12 -16.10
CA LEU A 113 9.00 -0.34 -15.91
C LEU A 113 9.46 -1.58 -16.67
N ALA A 114 10.64 -1.50 -17.28
CA ALA A 114 11.24 -2.63 -17.94
C ALA A 114 11.63 -3.70 -16.90
N THR A 115 11.56 -4.96 -17.31
CA THR A 115 11.95 -6.09 -16.46
C THR A 115 13.40 -6.48 -16.70
#